data_407d9dfef827f4f4f87480f06fe05155
#
_entry.id   407d9dfef827f4f4f87480f06fe05155
#
_cell.length_a   1.000
_cell.length_b   1.000
_cell.length_c   1.000
_cell.angle_alpha   90.00
_cell.angle_beta   90.00
_cell.angle_gamma   90.00
#
_symmetry.space_group_name_H-M   'P 1'
#
loop_
_entity.id
_entity.type
_entity.pdbx_description
1 polymer ?
#
loop_
_entity_poly.entity_id
_entity_poly.type
_entity_poly.pdbx_seq_one_letter_code
_entity_poly.pdbx_strand_id
1 'polypeptide(L)'
;MYKVLNLVLKKWCEKRQSRENLQKRAFLNGRIDLSQAEAVMDLIDSKNEMARKNSMTQLKGGLSDRIKQLREEIIYQIAFIESALDDPEHYSLDGFPEKLLEEDKKWITIAKEMLDSYDNGRIIAEGIRTCIVGKPNCRKVLFFKMLF
;
A
#
# COMPACT_ATOMS: atom_id res chain seq x y z
N MET A 1 -22.28 -39.12 -13.91
CA MET A 1 -22.35 -38.19 -12.75
C MET A 1 -21.08 -37.32 -12.65
N TYR A 2 -19.87 -37.82 -12.67
CA TYR A 2 -18.62 -37.03 -12.62
C TYR A 2 -18.45 -35.99 -13.74
N LYS A 3 -18.85 -36.29 -14.99
CA LYS A 3 -18.77 -35.35 -16.13
C LYS A 3 -19.67 -34.12 -15.97
N VAL A 4 -20.86 -34.29 -15.40
CA VAL A 4 -21.79 -33.17 -15.15
C VAL A 4 -21.30 -32.29 -14.02
N LEU A 5 -20.76 -32.89 -12.95
CA LEU A 5 -20.16 -32.16 -11.83
C LEU A 5 -18.96 -31.33 -12.28
N ASN A 6 -18.05 -31.89 -13.10
CA ASN A 6 -16.93 -31.18 -13.66
C ASN A 6 -17.34 -30.04 -14.61
N LEU A 7 -18.39 -30.21 -15.42
CA LEU A 7 -18.93 -29.17 -16.28
C LEU A 7 -19.55 -28.02 -15.46
N VAL A 8 -20.27 -28.35 -14.40
CA VAL A 8 -20.86 -27.36 -13.48
C VAL A 8 -19.77 -26.62 -12.72
N LEU A 9 -18.76 -27.34 -12.18
CA LEU A 9 -17.62 -26.74 -11.50
C LEU A 9 -16.79 -25.85 -12.46
N LYS A 10 -16.55 -26.30 -13.69
CA LYS A 10 -15.82 -25.52 -14.70
C LYS A 10 -16.59 -24.24 -15.08
N LYS A 11 -17.88 -24.34 -15.34
CA LYS A 11 -18.73 -23.19 -15.66
C LYS A 11 -18.94 -22.24 -14.48
N TRP A 12 -18.92 -22.75 -13.24
CA TRP A 12 -18.95 -21.97 -12.02
C TRP A 12 -17.61 -21.28 -11.74
N CYS A 13 -16.51 -21.96 -12.01
CA CYS A 13 -15.18 -21.37 -11.90
C CYS A 13 -14.92 -20.32 -12.98
N GLU A 14 -15.29 -20.55 -14.23
CA GLU A 14 -15.13 -19.58 -15.33
C GLU A 14 -15.92 -18.28 -15.11
N LYS A 15 -17.13 -18.35 -14.53
CA LYS A 15 -17.94 -17.17 -14.20
C LYS A 15 -17.46 -16.39 -12.96
N ARG A 16 -16.56 -16.95 -12.16
CA ARG A 16 -16.06 -16.35 -10.89
C ARG A 16 -14.64 -15.89 -10.92
N GLN A 17 -13.88 -16.18 -11.98
CA GLN A 17 -12.44 -16.00 -11.98
C GLN A 17 -11.95 -14.91 -12.95
N SER A 18 -12.44 -13.69 -12.83
CA SER A 18 -11.48 -12.62 -13.02
C SER A 18 -10.76 -12.45 -11.67
N ARG A 19 -9.42 -12.36 -11.69
CA ARG A 19 -8.58 -12.14 -10.51
C ARG A 19 -9.09 -10.96 -9.68
N GLU A 20 -9.52 -9.90 -10.35
CA GLU A 20 -10.19 -8.72 -9.79
C GLU A 20 -11.44 -9.03 -8.96
N ASN A 21 -12.27 -10.00 -9.39
CA ASN A 21 -13.48 -10.35 -8.66
C ASN A 21 -13.20 -11.05 -7.33
N LEU A 22 -12.12 -11.81 -7.20
CA LEU A 22 -11.73 -12.45 -5.95
C LEU A 22 -11.26 -11.42 -4.93
N GLN A 23 -10.42 -10.47 -5.35
CA GLN A 23 -9.92 -9.39 -4.51
C GLN A 23 -11.02 -8.45 -4.09
N LYS A 24 -11.89 -8.05 -5.04
CA LYS A 24 -13.06 -7.22 -4.74
C LYS A 24 -13.98 -7.89 -3.71
N ARG A 25 -14.21 -9.18 -3.82
CA ARG A 25 -15.02 -9.93 -2.84
C ARG A 25 -14.33 -10.06 -1.50
N ALA A 26 -13.00 -10.28 -1.48
CA ALA A 26 -12.24 -10.33 -0.24
C ALA A 26 -12.25 -8.98 0.49
N PHE A 27 -12.11 -7.87 -0.25
CA PHE A 27 -12.22 -6.51 0.27
C PHE A 27 -13.65 -6.23 0.79
N LEU A 28 -14.69 -6.49 0.00
CA LEU A 28 -16.08 -6.27 0.41
C LEU A 28 -16.49 -7.10 1.64
N ASN A 29 -15.86 -8.26 1.83
CA ASN A 29 -16.07 -9.13 2.99
C ASN A 29 -15.13 -8.77 4.18
N GLY A 30 -14.38 -7.68 4.09
CA GLY A 30 -13.48 -7.23 5.16
C GLY A 30 -12.31 -8.17 5.47
N ARG A 31 -11.95 -9.09 4.56
CA ARG A 31 -10.84 -10.03 4.73
C ARG A 31 -9.47 -9.44 4.41
N ILE A 32 -9.45 -8.46 3.53
CA ILE A 32 -8.27 -7.68 3.13
C ILE A 32 -8.68 -6.21 3.03
N ASP A 33 -7.76 -5.31 3.26
CA ASP A 33 -7.94 -3.89 3.01
C ASP A 33 -7.60 -3.52 1.56
N LEU A 34 -7.85 -2.27 1.17
CA LEU A 34 -7.62 -1.81 -0.19
C LEU A 34 -6.14 -1.89 -0.56
N SER A 35 -5.24 -1.52 0.35
CA SER A 35 -3.79 -1.54 0.11
C SER A 35 -3.28 -2.97 -0.09
N GLN A 36 -3.85 -3.94 0.62
CA GLN A 36 -3.56 -5.37 0.44
C GLN A 36 -4.11 -5.89 -0.90
N ALA A 37 -5.30 -5.44 -1.30
CA ALA A 37 -5.88 -5.83 -2.59
C ALA A 37 -5.03 -5.31 -3.77
N GLU A 38 -4.54 -4.08 -3.70
CA GLU A 38 -3.61 -3.50 -4.67
C GLU A 38 -2.28 -4.26 -4.67
N ALA A 39 -1.72 -4.56 -3.49
CA ALA A 39 -0.47 -5.31 -3.36
C ALA A 39 -0.52 -6.70 -4.01
N VAL A 40 -1.69 -7.36 -4.03
CA VAL A 40 -1.85 -8.64 -4.76
C VAL A 40 -1.70 -8.43 -6.27
N MET A 41 -2.26 -7.34 -6.82
CA MET A 41 -2.11 -7.02 -8.25
C MET A 41 -0.66 -6.69 -8.57
N ASP A 42 -0.03 -5.82 -7.79
CA ASP A 42 1.37 -5.44 -7.95
C ASP A 42 2.31 -6.65 -7.86
N LEU A 43 2.01 -7.61 -6.97
CA LEU A 43 2.76 -8.85 -6.84
C LEU A 43 2.68 -9.70 -8.11
N ILE A 44 1.50 -9.76 -8.74
CA ILE A 44 1.27 -10.52 -9.98
C ILE A 44 1.97 -9.84 -11.16
N ASP A 45 1.91 -8.51 -11.23
CA ASP A 45 2.45 -7.71 -12.32
C ASP A 45 3.93 -7.34 -12.12
N SER A 46 4.53 -7.75 -10.99
CA SER A 46 5.90 -7.43 -10.65
C SER A 46 6.89 -7.94 -11.69
N LYS A 47 7.73 -7.05 -12.23
CA LYS A 47 8.72 -7.35 -13.28
C LYS A 47 10.11 -7.66 -12.72
N ASN A 48 10.33 -7.40 -11.42
CA ASN A 48 11.63 -7.61 -10.78
C ASN A 48 11.46 -8.07 -9.34
N GLU A 49 12.52 -8.62 -8.77
CA GLU A 49 12.54 -9.19 -7.42
C GLU A 49 12.30 -8.12 -6.33
N MET A 50 12.75 -6.89 -6.56
CA MET A 50 12.59 -5.80 -5.60
C MET A 50 11.12 -5.35 -5.55
N ALA A 51 10.46 -5.18 -6.71
CA ALA A 51 9.03 -4.89 -6.78
C ALA A 51 8.23 -5.99 -6.09
N ARG A 52 8.56 -7.26 -6.33
CA ARG A 52 7.94 -8.41 -5.69
C ARG A 52 8.07 -8.37 -4.16
N LYS A 53 9.25 -8.04 -3.62
CA LYS A 53 9.46 -7.90 -2.17
C LYS A 53 8.64 -6.77 -1.57
N ASN A 54 8.58 -5.62 -2.26
CA ASN A 54 7.78 -4.47 -1.81
C ASN A 54 6.30 -4.83 -1.75
N SER A 55 5.75 -5.42 -2.82
CA SER A 55 4.34 -5.86 -2.85
C SER A 55 4.05 -6.90 -1.76
N MET A 56 4.98 -7.81 -1.49
CA MET A 56 4.83 -8.79 -0.41
C MET A 56 4.81 -8.13 0.97
N THR A 57 5.60 -7.09 1.20
CA THR A 57 5.60 -6.34 2.47
C THR A 57 4.29 -5.57 2.64
N GLN A 58 3.79 -4.96 1.58
CA GLN A 58 2.51 -4.27 1.57
C GLN A 58 1.34 -5.24 1.81
N LEU A 59 1.37 -6.43 1.18
CA LEU A 59 0.38 -7.49 1.38
C LEU A 59 0.32 -7.97 2.84
N LYS A 60 1.45 -7.98 3.54
CA LYS A 60 1.53 -8.30 4.97
C LYS A 60 0.97 -7.20 5.88
N GLY A 61 0.48 -6.10 5.33
CA GLY A 61 -0.15 -5.02 6.08
C GLY A 61 0.79 -3.88 6.51
N GLY A 62 2.00 -3.81 5.97
CA GLY A 62 3.00 -2.84 6.41
C GLY A 62 2.56 -1.37 6.34
N LEU A 63 1.77 -0.99 5.32
CA LEU A 63 1.18 0.34 5.22
C LEU A 63 -0.05 0.47 6.12
N SER A 64 -0.92 -0.53 6.11
CA SER A 64 -2.16 -0.54 6.90
C SER A 64 -1.88 -0.41 8.40
N ASP A 65 -0.88 -1.10 8.90
CA ASP A 65 -0.52 -1.08 10.32
C ASP A 65 0.01 0.30 10.76
N ARG A 66 0.81 0.96 9.91
CA ARG A 66 1.28 2.34 10.17
C ARG A 66 0.13 3.34 10.19
N ILE A 67 -0.81 3.22 9.26
CA ILE A 67 -2.00 4.08 9.21
C ILE A 67 -2.90 3.84 10.44
N LYS A 68 -3.08 2.59 10.85
CA LYS A 68 -3.85 2.25 12.06
C LYS A 68 -3.22 2.84 13.30
N GLN A 69 -1.91 2.71 13.46
CA GLN A 69 -1.19 3.27 14.59
C GLN A 69 -1.36 4.80 14.65
N LEU A 70 -1.14 5.50 13.54
CA LEU A 70 -1.33 6.94 13.45
C LEU A 70 -2.78 7.35 13.80
N ARG A 71 -3.76 6.59 13.28
CA ARG A 71 -5.17 6.81 13.57
C ARG A 71 -5.49 6.62 15.06
N GLU A 72 -4.95 5.61 15.70
CA GLU A 72 -5.15 5.34 17.12
C GLU A 72 -4.57 6.46 17.99
N GLU A 73 -3.40 6.97 17.66
CA GLU A 73 -2.79 8.11 18.34
C GLU A 73 -3.66 9.36 18.24
N ILE A 74 -4.18 9.68 17.04
CA ILE A 74 -5.07 10.83 16.82
C ILE A 74 -6.40 10.65 17.59
N ILE A 75 -7.00 9.46 17.55
CA ILE A 75 -8.24 9.17 18.28
C ILE A 75 -8.03 9.32 19.78
N TYR A 76 -6.88 8.90 20.31
CA TYR A 76 -6.55 9.09 21.72
C TYR A 76 -6.55 10.57 22.11
N GLN A 77 -5.97 11.45 21.29
CA GLN A 77 -5.98 12.91 21.57
C GLN A 77 -7.39 13.49 21.49
N ILE A 78 -8.21 13.03 20.52
CA ILE A 78 -9.62 13.47 20.42
C ILE A 78 -10.40 13.03 21.65
N ALA A 79 -10.26 11.78 22.07
CA ALA A 79 -10.93 11.26 23.25
C ALA A 79 -10.53 12.03 24.53
N PHE A 80 -9.26 12.43 24.64
CA PHE A 80 -8.80 13.28 25.75
C PHE A 80 -9.47 14.65 25.75
N ILE A 81 -9.57 15.29 24.57
CA ILE A 81 -10.27 16.58 24.43
C ILE A 81 -11.75 16.45 24.82
N GLU A 82 -12.42 15.40 24.32
CA GLU A 82 -13.82 15.12 24.65
C GLU A 82 -14.02 14.94 26.17
N SER A 83 -13.14 14.15 26.79
CA SER A 83 -13.19 13.95 28.26
C SER A 83 -12.98 15.25 29.05
N ALA A 84 -12.08 16.12 28.58
CA ALA A 84 -11.82 17.40 29.24
C ALA A 84 -12.96 18.40 29.04
N LEU A 85 -13.73 18.29 27.96
CA LEU A 85 -14.91 19.10 27.72
C LEU A 85 -16.13 18.63 28.60
N ASP A 86 -16.24 17.30 28.76
CA ASP A 86 -17.31 16.70 29.54
C ASP A 86 -17.11 16.85 31.05
N ASP A 87 -15.86 16.78 31.52
CA ASP A 87 -15.52 16.87 32.96
C ASP A 87 -14.31 17.78 33.19
N PRO A 88 -14.50 19.11 33.07
CA PRO A 88 -13.42 20.09 33.22
C PRO A 88 -12.84 20.21 34.63
N GLU A 89 -13.54 19.65 35.66
CA GLU A 89 -13.02 19.65 37.01
C GLU A 89 -11.92 18.63 37.25
N HIS A 90 -11.94 17.53 36.50
CA HIS A 90 -10.94 16.45 36.61
C HIS A 90 -9.92 16.44 35.49
N TYR A 91 -10.20 17.01 34.32
CA TYR A 91 -9.34 17.06 33.17
C TYR A 91 -9.02 18.49 32.74
N SER A 92 -7.77 18.91 32.88
CA SER A 92 -7.33 20.25 32.44
C SER A 92 -6.71 20.18 31.06
N LEU A 93 -7.05 21.14 30.20
CA LEU A 93 -6.42 21.38 28.91
C LEU A 93 -5.20 22.30 28.97
N ASP A 94 -4.74 22.68 30.17
CA ASP A 94 -3.58 23.56 30.35
C ASP A 94 -2.32 22.93 29.80
N GLY A 95 -1.64 23.62 28.86
CA GLY A 95 -0.45 23.12 28.18
C GLY A 95 -0.73 21.96 27.18
N PHE A 96 -1.98 21.58 26.96
CA PHE A 96 -2.36 20.57 25.98
C PHE A 96 -2.13 21.02 24.52
N PRO A 97 -2.46 22.27 24.13
CA PRO A 97 -2.21 22.75 22.77
C PRO A 97 -0.75 22.65 22.34
N GLU A 98 0.18 22.95 23.24
CA GLU A 98 1.63 22.87 22.96
C GLU A 98 2.06 21.43 22.74
N LYS A 99 1.59 20.50 23.58
CA LYS A 99 1.86 19.07 23.44
C LYS A 99 1.26 18.52 22.15
N LEU A 100 0.01 18.88 21.83
CA LEU A 100 -0.64 18.45 20.60
C LEU A 100 0.11 18.95 19.36
N LEU A 101 0.61 20.17 19.40
CA LEU A 101 1.39 20.74 18.29
C LEU A 101 2.72 19.98 18.06
N GLU A 102 3.36 19.47 19.12
CA GLU A 102 4.54 18.62 18.99
C GLU A 102 4.20 17.26 18.40
N GLU A 103 3.08 16.65 18.82
CA GLU A 103 2.61 15.37 18.24
C GLU A 103 2.19 15.56 16.77
N ASP A 104 1.49 16.62 16.41
CA ASP A 104 1.15 16.97 15.03
C ASP A 104 2.39 17.02 14.12
N LYS A 105 3.47 17.64 14.58
CA LYS A 105 4.73 17.69 13.83
C LYS A 105 5.32 16.31 13.59
N LYS A 106 5.23 15.40 14.58
CA LYS A 106 5.65 14.01 14.42
C LYS A 106 4.80 13.28 13.41
N TRP A 107 3.47 13.41 13.46
CA TRP A 107 2.54 12.79 12.52
C TRP A 107 2.75 13.28 11.10
N ILE A 108 2.98 14.58 10.91
CA ILE A 108 3.32 15.16 9.61
C ILE A 108 4.65 14.58 9.09
N THR A 109 5.63 14.38 9.95
CA THR A 109 6.91 13.78 9.56
C THR A 109 6.73 12.34 9.11
N ILE A 110 5.99 11.54 9.88
CA ILE A 110 5.67 10.14 9.53
C ILE A 110 4.91 10.08 8.19
N ALA A 111 3.93 10.96 7.99
CA ALA A 111 3.17 11.02 6.75
C ALA A 111 4.04 11.40 5.54
N LYS A 112 4.99 12.33 5.72
CA LYS A 112 5.97 12.71 4.68
C LYS A 112 6.90 11.56 4.35
N GLU A 113 7.43 10.84 5.33
CA GLU A 113 8.27 9.66 5.09
C GLU A 113 7.53 8.57 4.30
N MET A 114 6.24 8.35 4.59
CA MET A 114 5.41 7.43 3.81
C MET A 114 5.23 7.91 2.37
N LEU A 115 5.04 9.22 2.16
CA LEU A 115 4.90 9.81 0.83
C LEU A 115 6.20 9.71 0.02
N ASP A 116 7.34 10.05 0.63
CA ASP A 116 8.66 9.97 -0.02
C ASP A 116 9.02 8.52 -0.40
N SER A 117 8.59 7.55 0.41
CA SER A 117 8.78 6.13 0.11
C SER A 117 7.99 5.66 -1.11
N TYR A 118 6.85 6.31 -1.41
CA TYR A 118 6.02 5.99 -2.56
C TYR A 118 6.74 6.26 -3.90
N ASP A 119 7.38 7.40 -4.05
CA ASP A 119 8.08 7.76 -5.29
C ASP A 119 9.21 6.79 -5.60
N ASN A 120 9.96 6.38 -4.58
CA ASN A 120 10.99 5.35 -4.72
C ASN A 120 10.39 3.99 -5.09
N GLY A 121 9.28 3.62 -4.47
CA GLY A 121 8.54 2.39 -4.77
C GLY A 121 8.03 2.34 -6.21
N ARG A 122 7.51 3.46 -6.71
CA ARG A 122 7.02 3.59 -8.08
C ARG A 122 8.13 3.41 -9.12
N ILE A 123 9.29 4.01 -8.90
CA ILE A 123 10.47 3.84 -9.78
C ILE A 123 10.89 2.37 -9.83
N ILE A 124 10.87 1.67 -8.71
CA ILE A 124 11.21 0.25 -8.64
C ILE A 124 10.18 -0.62 -9.36
N ALA A 125 8.90 -0.30 -9.25
CA ALA A 125 7.80 -1.07 -9.86
C ALA A 125 7.71 -0.84 -11.37
N GLU A 126 7.71 0.41 -11.82
CA GLU A 126 7.55 0.80 -13.23
C GLU A 126 8.87 0.71 -14.02
N GLY A 127 10.00 0.87 -13.34
CA GLY A 127 11.31 1.04 -13.95
C GLY A 127 11.53 2.44 -14.51
N ILE A 128 12.71 2.66 -15.04
CA ILE A 128 13.13 3.93 -15.66
C ILE A 128 13.18 3.75 -17.18
N ARG A 129 12.42 4.55 -17.91
CA ARG A 129 12.51 4.59 -19.36
C ARG A 129 13.82 5.21 -19.79
N THR A 130 14.75 4.38 -20.26
CA THR A 130 16.09 4.80 -20.67
C THR A 130 16.20 4.80 -22.18
N CYS A 131 16.71 5.89 -22.75
CA CYS A 131 16.99 6.00 -24.19
C CYS A 131 18.50 6.11 -24.41
N ILE A 132 19.06 5.22 -25.25
CA ILE A 132 20.46 5.26 -25.63
C ILE A 132 20.60 6.04 -26.94
N VAL A 133 21.12 7.25 -26.84
CA VAL A 133 21.32 8.15 -28.00
C VAL A 133 22.79 8.15 -28.41
N GLY A 134 23.07 8.22 -29.73
CA GLY A 134 24.42 8.32 -30.25
C GLY A 134 24.46 8.30 -31.76
N LYS A 135 25.63 8.64 -32.36
CA LYS A 135 25.84 8.64 -33.81
C LYS A 135 25.56 7.27 -34.43
N PRO A 136 25.27 7.17 -35.75
CA PRO A 136 25.21 5.91 -36.45
C PRO A 136 26.52 5.12 -36.23
N ASN A 137 26.45 3.79 -36.12
CA ASN A 137 27.59 2.88 -35.93
C ASN A 137 28.31 2.96 -34.56
N CYS A 138 27.76 3.60 -33.55
CA CYS A 138 28.33 3.67 -32.16
C CYS A 138 28.12 2.37 -31.34
N ARG A 139 27.90 1.22 -31.97
CA ARG A 139 27.70 -0.09 -31.28
C ARG A 139 26.69 -0.05 -30.13
N LYS A 140 25.61 0.79 -30.21
CA LYS A 140 24.56 0.92 -29.19
C LYS A 140 23.93 -0.40 -28.80
N VAL A 141 23.75 -1.29 -29.78
CA VAL A 141 23.20 -2.65 -29.57
C VAL A 141 24.14 -3.52 -28.73
N LEU A 142 25.45 -3.38 -28.93
CA LEU A 142 26.43 -4.12 -28.15
C LEU A 142 26.46 -3.66 -26.70
N PHE A 143 26.39 -2.33 -26.47
CA PHE A 143 26.30 -1.75 -25.14
C PHE A 143 25.03 -2.20 -24.40
N PHE A 144 23.87 -2.21 -25.09
CA PHE A 144 22.64 -2.73 -24.54
C PHE A 144 22.73 -4.20 -24.12
N LYS A 145 23.34 -5.05 -24.95
CA LYS A 145 23.58 -6.48 -24.65
C LYS A 145 24.55 -6.72 -23.50
N MET A 146 25.40 -5.77 -23.17
CA MET A 146 26.32 -5.88 -22.01
C MET A 146 25.66 -5.47 -20.68
N LEU A 147 24.56 -4.71 -20.74
CA LEU A 147 23.83 -4.23 -19.55
C LEU A 147 22.72 -5.20 -19.12
N PHE A 148 22.24 -6.04 -20.03
CA PHE A 148 21.15 -7.00 -19.87
C PHE A 148 21.57 -8.39 -20.36
#